data_c71b080902e286ecfa04fdce14638d14
#
_entry.id   c71b080902e286ecfa04fdce14638d14
#
_cell.length_a   1.000
_cell.length_b   1.000
_cell.length_c   1.000
_cell.angle_alpha   90.00
_cell.angle_beta   90.00
_cell.angle_gamma   90.00
#
_symmetry.space_group_name_H-M   'P 1'
#
loop_
_entity.id
_entity.type
_entity.pdbx_description
1 polymer ?
#
loop_
_entity_poly.entity_id
_entity_poly.type
_entity_poly.pdbx_seq_one_letter_code
_entity_poly.pdbx_strand_id
1 'polypeptide(L)'
;DIIKERRNAHGARVYGANLDAKIAHGREAQFQLGFTAQRSRYTRDVVWREETEEGLPNLTTRRMPRTPDYYGYFTFTSAPTNHFDFSLSGTYTGKMIVPHMAGYIGEDRMENTPQFFDLNLKLNYTFILHDHIKLQLNAGVQNIFNSFQKDLDKGEFRDSGYFYGPTQPRTYFIGVKIT
;
A
#
# COMPACT_ATOMS: atom_id res chain seq x y z
N ASP A 1 11.46 9.55 -31.56
CA ASP A 1 10.83 10.24 -30.41
C ASP A 1 9.72 9.37 -29.85
N ILE A 2 9.80 9.03 -28.55
CA ILE A 2 8.73 8.29 -27.87
C ILE A 2 7.61 9.26 -27.53
N ILE A 3 6.48 9.14 -28.23
CA ILE A 3 5.29 9.94 -27.95
C ILE A 3 4.44 9.20 -26.92
N LYS A 4 4.31 9.77 -25.71
CA LYS A 4 3.36 9.27 -24.69
C LYS A 4 2.00 9.93 -24.90
N GLU A 5 1.01 9.17 -25.32
CA GLU A 5 -0.35 9.65 -25.47
C GLU A 5 -1.22 9.27 -24.26
N ARG A 6 -1.99 10.22 -23.74
CA ARG A 6 -3.07 9.97 -22.79
C ARG A 6 -4.40 10.01 -23.50
N ARG A 7 -5.10 8.89 -23.53
CA ARG A 7 -6.45 8.79 -24.09
C ARG A 7 -7.39 8.03 -23.16
N ASN A 8 -8.68 8.24 -23.32
CA ASN A 8 -9.68 7.47 -22.59
C ASN A 8 -9.64 6.02 -23.04
N ALA A 9 -9.52 5.09 -22.08
CA ALA A 9 -9.66 3.67 -22.34
C ALA A 9 -11.14 3.31 -22.61
N HIS A 10 -11.36 2.15 -23.24
CA HIS A 10 -12.69 1.53 -23.29
C HIS A 10 -13.19 1.27 -21.87
N GLY A 11 -14.53 1.22 -21.70
CA GLY A 11 -15.15 1.02 -20.38
C GLY A 11 -14.55 -0.12 -19.55
N ALA A 12 -14.69 -0.03 -18.26
CA ALA A 12 -14.23 -1.04 -17.32
C ALA A 12 -15.40 -1.58 -16.49
N ARG A 13 -15.26 -2.79 -15.98
CA ARG A 13 -16.19 -3.41 -15.02
C ARG A 13 -15.42 -3.73 -13.74
N VAL A 14 -16.00 -3.29 -12.62
CA VAL A 14 -15.52 -3.60 -11.28
C VAL A 14 -16.68 -4.20 -10.49
N TYR A 15 -16.46 -5.34 -9.89
CA TYR A 15 -17.42 -5.98 -9.00
C TYR A 15 -16.67 -6.67 -7.86
N GLY A 16 -17.32 -6.75 -6.70
CA GLY A 16 -16.69 -7.30 -5.53
C GLY A 16 -17.58 -7.23 -4.30
N ALA A 17 -16.99 -7.54 -3.18
CA ALA A 17 -17.60 -7.46 -1.86
C ALA A 17 -16.65 -6.80 -0.87
N ASN A 18 -17.21 -5.99 0.03
CA ASN A 18 -16.52 -5.39 1.15
C ASN A 18 -17.04 -5.96 2.45
N LEU A 19 -16.14 -6.23 3.38
CA LEU A 19 -16.45 -6.57 4.76
C LEU A 19 -15.84 -5.49 5.65
N ASP A 20 -16.66 -4.84 6.47
CA ASP A 20 -16.20 -3.92 7.49
C ASP A 20 -16.77 -4.37 8.84
N ALA A 21 -15.89 -4.44 9.85
CA ALA A 21 -16.26 -4.81 11.20
C ALA A 21 -15.56 -3.89 12.20
N LYS A 22 -16.32 -3.46 13.21
CA LYS A 22 -15.79 -2.69 14.33
C LYS A 22 -16.35 -3.23 15.62
N ILE A 23 -15.45 -3.56 16.55
CA ILE A 23 -15.77 -4.05 17.88
C ILE A 23 -15.07 -3.12 18.89
N ALA A 24 -15.79 -2.69 19.89
CA ALA A 24 -15.25 -1.88 20.96
C ALA A 24 -15.69 -2.43 22.33
N HIS A 25 -14.74 -2.51 23.26
CA HIS A 25 -14.99 -2.84 24.66
C HIS A 25 -14.65 -1.63 25.51
N GLY A 26 -15.67 -0.82 25.82
CA GLY A 26 -15.50 0.43 26.53
C GLY A 26 -14.50 1.38 25.87
N ARG A 27 -13.64 1.98 26.68
CA ARG A 27 -12.50 2.79 26.24
C ARG A 27 -11.19 1.98 26.17
N GLU A 28 -11.21 0.75 26.67
CA GLU A 28 -10.03 -0.05 26.93
C GLU A 28 -9.50 -0.73 25.67
N ALA A 29 -10.39 -1.15 24.76
CA ALA A 29 -9.97 -1.83 23.54
C ALA A 29 -10.92 -1.57 22.37
N GLN A 30 -10.38 -1.36 21.20
CA GLN A 30 -11.12 -1.26 19.93
C GLN A 30 -10.39 -2.06 18.86
N PHE A 31 -11.17 -2.81 18.09
CA PHE A 31 -10.70 -3.52 16.90
C PHE A 31 -11.54 -3.09 15.70
N GLN A 32 -10.89 -2.75 14.62
CA GLN A 32 -11.51 -2.46 13.33
C GLN A 32 -10.83 -3.29 12.26
N LEU A 33 -11.63 -3.85 11.37
CA LEU A 33 -11.20 -4.64 10.22
C LEU A 33 -11.97 -4.18 8.98
N GLY A 34 -11.27 -3.97 7.88
CA GLY A 34 -11.86 -3.81 6.56
C GLY A 34 -11.19 -4.75 5.57
N PHE A 35 -11.95 -5.46 4.77
CA PHE A 35 -11.44 -6.35 3.73
C PHE A 35 -12.26 -6.23 2.46
N THR A 36 -11.60 -6.12 1.32
CA THR A 36 -12.20 -6.04 -0.01
C THR A 36 -11.71 -7.18 -0.89
N ALA A 37 -12.66 -7.88 -1.49
CA ALA A 37 -12.42 -8.82 -2.58
C ALA A 37 -13.11 -8.26 -3.82
N GLN A 38 -12.36 -7.97 -4.86
CA GLN A 38 -12.89 -7.36 -6.08
C GLN A 38 -12.26 -7.96 -7.33
N ARG A 39 -12.90 -7.72 -8.46
CA ARG A 39 -12.36 -8.01 -9.77
C ARG A 39 -12.54 -6.82 -10.69
N SER A 40 -11.43 -6.28 -11.19
CA SER A 40 -11.39 -5.08 -12.02
C SER A 40 -10.82 -5.43 -13.38
N ARG A 41 -11.62 -5.26 -14.45
CA ARG A 41 -11.23 -5.62 -15.81
C ARG A 41 -11.74 -4.59 -16.81
N TYR A 42 -10.94 -4.29 -17.81
CA TYR A 42 -11.40 -3.58 -19.00
C TYR A 42 -12.39 -4.43 -19.79
N THR A 43 -13.34 -3.80 -20.44
CA THR A 43 -14.34 -4.48 -21.30
C THR A 43 -13.71 -5.05 -22.56
N ARG A 44 -12.60 -4.47 -23.02
CA ARG A 44 -11.80 -4.92 -24.17
C ARG A 44 -10.32 -4.91 -23.79
N ASP A 45 -9.50 -5.55 -24.59
CA ASP A 45 -8.05 -5.48 -24.44
C ASP A 45 -7.57 -4.04 -24.64
N VAL A 46 -6.72 -3.58 -23.73
CA VAL A 46 -6.03 -2.29 -23.82
C VAL A 46 -4.61 -2.54 -24.28
N VAL A 47 -4.22 -1.89 -25.36
CA VAL A 47 -2.87 -1.96 -25.92
C VAL A 47 -1.99 -0.96 -25.15
N TRP A 48 -0.93 -1.45 -24.54
CA TRP A 48 0.08 -0.66 -23.84
C TRP A 48 1.31 -0.40 -24.70
N ARG A 49 1.63 -1.33 -25.60
CA ARG A 49 2.64 -1.22 -26.64
C ARG A 49 2.11 -1.88 -27.88
N GLU A 50 2.21 -1.21 -28.99
CA GLU A 50 1.96 -1.79 -30.32
C GLU A 50 3.13 -2.67 -30.77
N GLU A 51 2.91 -3.52 -31.75
CA GLU A 51 3.96 -4.34 -32.37
C GLU A 51 5.08 -3.43 -32.88
N THR A 52 6.33 -3.80 -32.52
CA THR A 52 7.50 -3.04 -32.94
C THR A 52 8.04 -3.55 -34.26
N GLU A 53 8.79 -2.72 -34.98
CA GLU A 53 9.51 -3.14 -36.21
C GLU A 53 10.49 -4.29 -35.98
N GLU A 54 10.93 -4.46 -34.73
CA GLU A 54 11.80 -5.58 -34.29
C GLU A 54 11.03 -6.89 -34.04
N GLY A 55 9.71 -6.92 -34.29
CA GLY A 55 8.87 -8.11 -34.17
C GLY A 55 8.39 -8.41 -32.74
N LEU A 56 8.51 -7.49 -31.78
CA LEU A 56 7.90 -7.66 -30.46
C LEU A 56 6.36 -7.52 -30.59
N PRO A 57 5.58 -8.50 -30.10
CA PRO A 57 4.13 -8.49 -30.23
C PRO A 57 3.49 -7.37 -29.40
N ASN A 58 2.24 -7.05 -29.71
CA ASN A 58 1.44 -6.13 -28.91
C ASN A 58 1.42 -6.51 -27.42
N LEU A 59 1.71 -5.54 -26.55
CA LEU A 59 1.51 -5.70 -25.11
C LEU A 59 0.09 -5.30 -24.75
N THR A 60 -0.78 -6.28 -24.50
CA THR A 60 -2.20 -6.06 -24.21
C THR A 60 -2.60 -6.63 -22.87
N THR A 61 -3.58 -6.03 -22.21
CA THR A 61 -4.18 -6.58 -21.00
C THR A 61 -5.61 -6.12 -20.79
N ARG A 62 -6.43 -7.00 -20.21
CA ARG A 62 -7.75 -6.65 -19.65
C ARG A 62 -7.69 -6.36 -18.15
N ARG A 63 -6.61 -6.70 -17.47
CA ARG A 63 -6.46 -6.38 -16.06
C ARG A 63 -6.19 -4.89 -15.91
N MET A 64 -6.87 -4.26 -14.96
CA MET A 64 -6.58 -2.88 -14.60
C MET A 64 -5.27 -2.83 -13.79
N PRO A 65 -4.27 -2.06 -14.26
CA PRO A 65 -3.03 -1.91 -13.51
C PRO A 65 -3.27 -1.23 -12.16
N ARG A 66 -2.40 -1.53 -11.19
CA ARG A 66 -2.41 -0.95 -9.84
C ARG A 66 -3.71 -1.17 -9.07
N THR A 67 -4.43 -2.24 -9.43
CA THR A 67 -5.71 -2.58 -8.82
C THR A 67 -5.64 -4.02 -8.30
N PRO A 68 -5.34 -4.24 -7.01
CA PRO A 68 -5.29 -5.56 -6.43
C PRO A 68 -6.70 -6.17 -6.36
N ASP A 69 -6.80 -7.49 -6.58
CA ASP A 69 -8.07 -8.21 -6.44
C ASP A 69 -8.47 -8.40 -4.96
N TYR A 70 -7.48 -8.34 -4.04
CA TYR A 70 -7.69 -8.47 -2.59
C TYR A 70 -6.87 -7.42 -1.85
N TYR A 71 -7.50 -6.71 -0.92
CA TYR A 71 -6.81 -5.80 -0.01
C TYR A 71 -7.63 -5.58 1.26
N GLY A 72 -6.98 -5.12 2.30
CA GLY A 72 -7.67 -4.86 3.55
C GLY A 72 -6.77 -4.24 4.59
N TYR A 73 -7.36 -3.92 5.71
CA TYR A 73 -6.65 -3.36 6.85
C TYR A 73 -7.27 -3.85 8.15
N PHE A 74 -6.49 -3.79 9.21
CA PHE A 74 -7.01 -3.82 10.55
C PHE A 74 -6.33 -2.77 11.43
N THR A 75 -7.03 -2.36 12.47
CA THR A 75 -6.48 -1.54 13.54
C THR A 75 -6.96 -2.07 14.87
N PHE A 76 -6.03 -2.31 15.77
CA PHE A 76 -6.29 -2.63 17.15
C PHE A 76 -5.70 -1.55 18.03
N THR A 77 -6.50 -0.92 18.87
CA THR A 77 -6.06 0.05 19.85
C THR A 77 -6.47 -0.42 21.23
N SER A 78 -5.59 -0.27 22.22
CA SER A 78 -5.93 -0.59 23.59
C SER A 78 -5.28 0.41 24.55
N ALA A 79 -6.02 0.79 25.57
CA ALA A 79 -5.60 1.64 26.67
C ALA A 79 -5.85 0.90 27.99
N PRO A 80 -5.01 -0.13 28.31
CA PRO A 80 -5.21 -0.96 29.52
C PRO A 80 -5.05 -0.19 30.82
N THR A 81 -4.42 0.99 30.76
CA THR A 81 -4.32 1.90 31.91
C THR A 81 -4.50 3.35 31.45
N ASN A 82 -4.72 4.27 32.42
CA ASN A 82 -4.80 5.70 32.13
C ASN A 82 -3.47 6.32 31.68
N HIS A 83 -2.37 5.58 31.81
CA HIS A 83 -1.02 6.04 31.50
C HIS A 83 -0.43 5.39 30.24
N PHE A 84 -0.93 4.23 29.85
CA PHE A 84 -0.37 3.45 28.76
C PHE A 84 -1.44 3.10 27.73
N ASP A 85 -1.15 3.39 26.47
CA ASP A 85 -1.94 2.96 25.34
C ASP A 85 -1.03 2.46 24.21
N PHE A 86 -1.57 1.59 23.37
CA PHE A 86 -0.88 1.15 22.18
C PHE A 86 -1.83 0.97 21.00
N SER A 87 -1.27 1.04 19.81
CA SER A 87 -1.97 0.82 18.55
C SER A 87 -1.17 -0.13 17.68
N LEU A 88 -1.83 -1.17 17.20
CA LEU A 88 -1.33 -2.10 16.20
C LEU A 88 -2.20 -1.96 14.95
N SER A 89 -1.58 -1.64 13.81
CA SER A 89 -2.29 -1.55 12.54
C SER A 89 -1.61 -2.35 11.45
N GLY A 90 -2.39 -3.00 10.62
CA GLY A 90 -1.89 -3.77 9.49
C GLY A 90 -2.65 -3.42 8.21
N THR A 91 -1.93 -3.35 7.10
CA THR A 91 -2.48 -3.18 5.76
C THR A 91 -2.00 -4.30 4.86
N TYR A 92 -2.94 -5.03 4.28
CA TYR A 92 -2.68 -6.05 3.29
C TYR A 92 -2.99 -5.55 1.90
N THR A 93 -2.05 -5.70 0.98
CA THR A 93 -2.22 -5.42 -0.45
C THR A 93 -1.87 -6.67 -1.23
N GLY A 94 -2.87 -7.23 -1.91
CA GLY A 94 -2.70 -8.41 -2.76
C GLY A 94 -1.90 -8.12 -4.02
N LYS A 95 -1.63 -9.17 -4.78
CA LYS A 95 -0.94 -9.08 -6.07
C LYS A 95 -1.73 -8.23 -7.05
N MET A 96 -1.03 -7.42 -7.83
CA MET A 96 -1.58 -6.62 -8.92
C MET A 96 -0.61 -6.63 -10.11
N ILE A 97 -1.03 -6.12 -11.25
CA ILE A 97 -0.12 -5.83 -12.35
C ILE A 97 0.27 -4.36 -12.33
N VAL A 98 1.49 -4.08 -12.73
CA VAL A 98 2.00 -2.73 -12.93
C VAL A 98 2.75 -2.66 -14.27
N PRO A 99 2.59 -1.56 -15.02
CA PRO A 99 3.40 -1.36 -16.21
C PRO A 99 4.84 -1.07 -15.78
N HIS A 100 5.79 -1.62 -16.52
CA HIS A 100 7.22 -1.37 -16.42
C HIS A 100 7.73 -1.02 -17.80
N MET A 101 8.05 0.25 -18.01
CA MET A 101 8.41 0.77 -19.31
C MET A 101 9.90 0.57 -19.60
N ALA A 102 10.21 0.40 -20.88
CA ALA A 102 11.59 0.29 -21.35
C ALA A 102 12.44 1.51 -20.96
N GLY A 103 13.72 1.25 -20.79
CA GLY A 103 14.73 2.21 -20.35
C GLY A 103 15.76 1.50 -19.49
N TYR A 104 15.45 1.20 -18.25
CA TYR A 104 16.25 0.35 -17.37
C TYR A 104 16.15 -1.14 -17.77
N ILE A 105 14.96 -1.56 -18.20
CA ILE A 105 14.72 -2.86 -18.83
C ILE A 105 14.69 -2.72 -20.36
N GLY A 106 14.96 -3.83 -21.06
CA GLY A 106 15.09 -3.81 -22.53
C GLY A 106 13.78 -3.59 -23.27
N GLU A 107 12.63 -3.88 -22.69
CA GLU A 107 11.31 -3.80 -23.33
C GLU A 107 10.18 -3.48 -22.32
N ASP A 108 9.11 -2.85 -22.81
CA ASP A 108 7.91 -2.62 -22.02
C ASP A 108 7.23 -3.94 -21.64
N ARG A 109 6.83 -4.09 -20.39
CA ARG A 109 6.12 -5.28 -19.92
C ARG A 109 5.16 -4.99 -18.77
N MET A 110 4.23 -5.93 -18.52
CA MET A 110 3.34 -5.93 -17.36
C MET A 110 3.91 -6.84 -16.29
N GLU A 111 4.37 -6.27 -15.19
CA GLU A 111 4.90 -7.01 -14.06
C GLU A 111 3.80 -7.40 -13.07
N ASN A 112 3.91 -8.61 -12.52
CA ASN A 112 3.08 -9.03 -11.40
C ASN A 112 3.80 -8.67 -10.11
N THR A 113 3.19 -7.83 -9.27
CA THR A 113 3.74 -7.50 -7.97
C THR A 113 3.61 -8.66 -6.99
N PRO A 114 4.50 -8.79 -6.00
CA PRO A 114 4.25 -9.61 -4.84
C PRO A 114 3.06 -9.03 -4.04
N GLN A 115 2.59 -9.76 -3.05
CA GLN A 115 1.69 -9.24 -2.03
C GLN A 115 2.49 -8.55 -0.93
N PHE A 116 1.87 -7.56 -0.29
CA PHE A 116 2.49 -6.80 0.80
C PHE A 116 1.63 -6.88 2.06
N PHE A 117 2.31 -6.93 3.18
CA PHE A 117 1.70 -6.76 4.49
C PHE A 117 2.53 -5.77 5.30
N ASP A 118 1.96 -4.59 5.51
CA ASP A 118 2.55 -3.50 6.28
C ASP A 118 1.97 -3.52 7.70
N LEU A 119 2.78 -3.90 8.69
CA LEU A 119 2.40 -3.97 10.09
C LEU A 119 3.13 -2.89 10.88
N ASN A 120 2.37 -2.12 11.66
CA ASN A 120 2.87 -0.98 12.42
C ASN A 120 2.45 -1.10 13.88
N LEU A 121 3.36 -0.79 14.80
CA LEU A 121 3.13 -0.74 16.23
C LEU A 121 3.50 0.63 16.76
N LYS A 122 2.62 1.24 17.54
CA LYS A 122 2.87 2.46 18.29
C LYS A 122 2.52 2.24 19.76
N LEU A 123 3.41 2.68 20.64
CA LEU A 123 3.26 2.66 22.10
C LEU A 123 3.30 4.09 22.61
N ASN A 124 2.43 4.42 23.55
CA ASN A 124 2.42 5.70 24.23
C ASN A 124 2.42 5.48 25.75
N TYR A 125 3.21 6.28 26.47
CA TYR A 125 3.18 6.32 27.91
C TYR A 125 3.07 7.77 28.38
N THR A 126 2.08 8.07 29.23
CA THR A 126 1.77 9.41 29.72
C THR A 126 2.13 9.55 31.21
N PHE A 127 3.03 10.45 31.49
CA PHE A 127 3.37 10.89 32.83
C PHE A 127 2.53 12.12 33.17
N ILE A 128 1.93 12.15 34.34
CA ILE A 128 1.29 13.31 34.91
C ILE A 128 2.29 14.00 35.82
N LEU A 129 2.89 15.10 35.36
CA LEU A 129 3.93 15.82 36.09
C LEU A 129 3.34 16.79 37.11
N HIS A 130 2.20 17.41 36.79
CA HIS A 130 1.44 18.32 37.62
C HIS A 130 -0.01 18.31 37.14
N ASP A 131 -0.95 18.89 37.92
CA ASP A 131 -2.39 18.88 37.64
C ASP A 131 -2.76 19.34 36.21
N HIS A 132 -1.89 20.13 35.58
CA HIS A 132 -2.09 20.69 34.24
C HIS A 132 -0.98 20.34 33.23
N ILE A 133 0.05 19.57 33.61
CA ILE A 133 1.16 19.24 32.72
C ILE A 133 1.26 17.74 32.56
N LYS A 134 1.09 17.28 31.31
CA LYS A 134 1.28 15.87 30.92
C LYS A 134 2.46 15.73 29.97
N LEU A 135 3.33 14.80 30.26
CA LEU A 135 4.43 14.39 29.37
C LEU A 135 4.09 13.03 28.77
N GLN A 136 3.91 12.97 27.47
CA GLN A 136 3.69 11.71 26.77
C GLN A 136 4.95 11.32 25.98
N LEU A 137 5.47 10.17 26.28
CA LEU A 137 6.49 9.50 25.45
C LEU A 137 5.80 8.59 24.47
N ASN A 138 6.21 8.63 23.21
CA ASN A 138 5.74 7.70 22.19
C ASN A 138 6.92 7.04 21.49
N ALA A 139 6.77 5.78 21.16
CA ALA A 139 7.74 5.01 20.42
C ALA A 139 7.01 4.02 19.50
N GLY A 140 7.63 3.62 18.42
CA GLY A 140 7.02 2.63 17.56
C GLY A 140 7.92 2.13 16.45
N VAL A 141 7.34 1.18 15.72
CA VAL A 141 7.94 0.57 14.54
C VAL A 141 6.93 0.59 13.41
N GLN A 142 7.31 1.15 12.29
CA GLN A 142 6.58 1.08 11.05
C GLN A 142 7.16 -0.03 10.16
N ASN A 143 6.29 -0.68 9.41
CA ASN A 143 6.63 -1.76 8.50
C ASN A 143 7.52 -2.84 9.18
N ILE A 144 6.99 -3.46 10.25
CA ILE A 144 7.71 -4.44 11.08
C ILE A 144 8.32 -5.58 10.25
N PHE A 145 7.62 -6.01 9.19
CA PHE A 145 8.08 -7.10 8.32
C PHE A 145 9.05 -6.64 7.23
N ASN A 146 9.34 -5.34 7.15
CA ASN A 146 10.20 -4.78 6.11
C ASN A 146 9.71 -5.14 4.70
N SER A 147 8.39 -5.04 4.49
CA SER A 147 7.68 -5.42 3.28
C SER A 147 7.58 -4.23 2.34
N PHE A 148 8.54 -4.11 1.41
CA PHE A 148 8.58 -3.03 0.43
C PHE A 148 9.16 -3.53 -0.91
N GLN A 149 9.02 -2.74 -1.95
CA GLN A 149 9.57 -3.05 -3.27
C GLN A 149 11.10 -3.13 -3.22
N LYS A 150 11.67 -4.23 -3.77
CA LYS A 150 13.13 -4.46 -3.77
C LYS A 150 13.78 -4.32 -5.14
N ASP A 151 12.97 -4.26 -6.18
CA ASP A 151 13.33 -4.25 -7.59
C ASP A 151 13.11 -2.89 -8.27
N LEU A 152 13.27 -1.80 -7.50
CA LEU A 152 13.22 -0.44 -8.03
C LEU A 152 14.32 -0.23 -9.07
N ASP A 153 13.94 0.36 -10.18
CA ASP A 153 14.89 0.82 -11.19
C ASP A 153 15.83 1.89 -10.63
N LYS A 154 17.06 1.90 -11.14
CA LYS A 154 18.11 2.82 -10.71
C LYS A 154 18.73 3.55 -11.91
N GLY A 155 19.29 4.73 -11.64
CA GLY A 155 20.03 5.48 -12.65
C GLY A 155 19.16 6.37 -13.55
N GLU A 156 19.76 6.80 -14.64
CA GLU A 156 19.20 7.79 -15.55
C GLU A 156 18.00 7.25 -16.33
N PHE A 157 18.07 5.99 -16.74
CA PHE A 157 17.04 5.35 -17.59
C PHE A 157 15.95 4.64 -16.80
N ARG A 158 15.84 4.88 -15.49
CA ARG A 158 14.81 4.27 -14.65
C ARG A 158 13.40 4.65 -15.10
N ASP A 159 12.48 3.72 -15.06
CA ASP A 159 11.05 4.04 -15.13
C ASP A 159 10.58 4.61 -13.77
N SER A 160 10.41 5.92 -13.71
CA SER A 160 9.92 6.59 -12.50
C SER A 160 8.47 6.23 -12.15
N GLY A 161 7.75 5.62 -13.07
CA GLY A 161 6.42 5.07 -12.86
C GLY A 161 6.42 3.67 -12.26
N TYR A 162 7.54 2.94 -12.30
CA TYR A 162 7.63 1.58 -11.78
C TYR A 162 7.88 1.56 -10.28
N PHE A 163 6.85 1.88 -9.51
CA PHE A 163 6.88 1.73 -8.06
C PHE A 163 5.56 1.14 -7.53
N TYR A 164 5.61 0.38 -6.44
CA TYR A 164 4.47 -0.29 -5.84
C TYR A 164 4.76 -0.73 -4.39
N GLY A 165 3.71 -1.02 -3.62
CA GLY A 165 3.81 -1.45 -2.23
C GLY A 165 4.12 -0.31 -1.26
N PRO A 166 4.46 -0.64 -0.01
CA PRO A 166 4.87 0.33 0.99
C PRO A 166 6.09 1.13 0.54
N THR A 167 6.05 2.46 0.75
CA THR A 167 7.09 3.38 0.25
C THR A 167 8.31 3.44 1.15
N GLN A 168 8.19 2.98 2.40
CA GLN A 168 9.28 3.04 3.39
C GLN A 168 9.63 1.65 3.91
N PRO A 169 10.92 1.36 4.09
CA PRO A 169 11.37 0.17 4.80
C PRO A 169 10.99 0.26 6.29
N ARG A 170 11.35 -0.77 7.05
CA ARG A 170 11.18 -0.75 8.51
C ARG A 170 11.81 0.51 9.11
N THR A 171 10.99 1.25 9.83
CA THR A 171 11.40 2.52 10.45
C THR A 171 11.05 2.51 11.93
N TYR A 172 11.97 2.94 12.77
CA TYR A 172 11.76 3.12 14.19
C TYR A 172 11.61 4.62 14.48
N PHE A 173 10.73 4.96 15.38
CA PHE A 173 10.56 6.34 15.82
C PHE A 173 10.39 6.44 17.34
N ILE A 174 10.78 7.57 17.87
CA ILE A 174 10.54 7.99 19.24
C ILE A 174 10.13 9.46 19.21
N GLY A 175 9.24 9.86 20.08
CA GLY A 175 8.80 11.24 20.20
C GLY A 175 8.30 11.58 21.60
N VAL A 176 8.23 12.87 21.84
CA VAL A 176 7.78 13.46 23.11
C VAL A 176 6.70 14.49 22.80
N LYS A 177 5.62 14.49 23.58
CA LYS A 177 4.55 15.47 23.54
C LYS A 177 4.31 16.01 24.96
N ILE A 178 4.31 17.32 25.09
CA ILE A 178 3.95 18.03 26.32
C ILE A 178 2.59 18.71 26.08
N THR A 179 1.67 18.54 27.02
CA THR A 179 0.32 19.09 26.91
C THR A 179 -0.09 19.70 28.26
#